data_659e8f885432620fcbb0ee4ec4984969
#
_entry.id   659e8f885432620fcbb0ee4ec4984969
#
_cell.length_a   1.000
_cell.length_b   1.000
_cell.length_c   1.000
_cell.angle_alpha   90.00
_cell.angle_beta   90.00
_cell.angle_gamma   90.00
#
_symmetry.space_group_name_H-M   'P 1'
#
loop_
_entity.id
_entity.type
_entity.pdbx_description
1 polymer ?
#
loop_
_entity_poly.entity_id
_entity_poly.type
_entity_poly.pdbx_seq_one_letter_code
_entity_poly.pdbx_strand_id
1 'polypeptide(L)'
;LQQRLQAEDVDFNTYLSESSQARIHLVFRVPSIRALKIDQNALEKEIVELIRPWEEDFMERLREVGTEDEAQQQYKQFAECFSSSYKEAYTAAEAVEDVRFINAVASSGDVAVNLRESHAERAEFSFKLFSSESQLMLTDVDPILENLGLRIISESTYPLRGNCALDSSELGPRIWLHDYLVYRSESTSPLSAEGDEV
;
A
#
# COMPACT_ATOMS: atom_id res chain seq x y z
N LEU A 1 -2.22 19.08 4.66
CA LEU A 1 -2.06 20.44 5.20
C LEU A 1 -2.87 21.47 4.41
N GLN A 2 -2.76 21.54 3.06
CA GLN A 2 -3.49 22.50 2.23
C GLN A 2 -5.02 22.41 2.44
N GLN A 3 -5.59 21.21 2.36
CA GLN A 3 -7.03 20.99 2.58
C GLN A 3 -7.47 21.37 3.99
N ARG A 4 -6.69 21.01 5.02
CA ARG A 4 -6.99 21.31 6.41
C ARG A 4 -6.98 22.81 6.70
N LEU A 5 -6.03 23.52 6.10
CA LEU A 5 -5.89 24.98 6.24
C LEU A 5 -6.80 25.74 5.27
N GLN A 6 -7.55 25.05 4.41
CA GLN A 6 -8.37 25.65 3.34
C GLN A 6 -7.56 26.66 2.51
N ALA A 7 -6.29 26.33 2.26
CA ALA A 7 -5.39 27.21 1.55
C ALA A 7 -5.66 27.15 0.04
N GLU A 8 -5.75 28.33 -0.57
CA GLU A 8 -5.91 28.51 -2.02
C GLU A 8 -4.61 28.18 -2.76
N ASP A 9 -3.48 28.44 -2.09
CA ASP A 9 -2.15 28.29 -2.69
C ASP A 9 -1.11 27.95 -1.60
N VAL A 10 -0.05 27.23 -1.98
CA VAL A 10 1.04 26.81 -1.09
C VAL A 10 2.36 27.02 -1.80
N ASP A 11 3.16 27.93 -1.28
CA ASP A 11 4.57 28.08 -1.67
C ASP A 11 5.48 27.37 -0.68
N PHE A 12 6.56 26.78 -1.16
CA PHE A 12 7.57 26.18 -0.28
C PHE A 12 8.98 26.53 -0.71
N ASN A 13 9.85 26.70 0.27
CA ASN A 13 11.28 26.87 0.08
C ASN A 13 12.04 25.90 0.98
N THR A 14 13.02 25.20 0.40
CA THR A 14 13.87 24.28 1.13
C THR A 14 15.26 24.87 1.28
N TYR A 15 15.75 24.95 2.51
CA TYR A 15 17.10 25.39 2.84
C TYR A 15 17.89 24.20 3.36
N LEU A 16 18.91 23.81 2.61
CA LEU A 16 19.89 22.83 3.03
C LEU A 16 21.08 23.59 3.62
N SER A 17 21.33 23.40 4.91
CA SER A 17 22.52 23.93 5.56
C SER A 17 23.61 22.86 5.62
N GLU A 18 24.85 23.25 5.97
CA GLU A 18 25.95 22.31 6.21
C GLU A 18 25.69 21.37 7.41
N SER A 19 24.67 21.65 8.20
CA SER A 19 24.15 20.73 9.22
C SER A 19 23.31 19.62 8.59
N SER A 20 23.19 18.49 9.25
CA SER A 20 22.36 17.35 8.83
C SER A 20 20.84 17.65 8.82
N GLN A 21 20.45 18.90 9.06
CA GLN A 21 19.05 19.32 9.14
C GLN A 21 18.64 20.11 7.90
N ALA A 22 17.56 19.69 7.26
CA ALA A 22 16.87 20.46 6.24
C ALA A 22 15.79 21.36 6.89
N ARG A 23 15.69 22.61 6.44
CA ARG A 23 14.63 23.52 6.84
C ARG A 23 13.68 23.70 5.67
N ILE A 24 12.41 23.38 5.89
CA ILE A 24 11.34 23.60 4.92
C ILE A 24 10.48 24.76 5.42
N HIS A 25 10.35 25.81 4.61
CA HIS A 25 9.48 26.94 4.88
C HIS A 25 8.25 26.84 3.98
N LEU A 26 7.09 26.62 4.60
CA LEU A 26 5.80 26.52 3.92
C LEU A 26 5.01 27.80 4.12
N VAL A 27 4.51 28.39 3.03
CA VAL A 27 3.67 29.58 3.05
C VAL A 27 2.33 29.22 2.46
N PHE A 28 1.28 29.28 3.30
CA PHE A 28 -0.08 28.99 2.90
C PHE A 28 -0.83 30.29 2.67
N ARG A 29 -1.41 30.47 1.49
CA ARG A 29 -2.29 31.59 1.20
C ARG A 29 -3.72 31.19 1.51
N VAL A 30 -4.33 31.83 2.50
CA VAL A 30 -5.67 31.51 2.99
C VAL A 30 -6.62 32.70 2.75
N PRO A 31 -7.90 32.46 2.43
CA PRO A 31 -8.88 33.52 2.17
C PRO A 31 -9.11 34.43 3.37
N SER A 32 -9.05 33.89 4.59
CA SER A 32 -9.25 34.65 5.84
C SER A 32 -8.52 34.02 7.01
N ILE A 33 -7.54 34.75 7.53
CA ILE A 33 -6.81 34.37 8.76
C ILE A 33 -7.73 34.35 10.00
N ARG A 34 -8.76 35.21 10.05
CA ARG A 34 -9.65 35.30 11.22
C ARG A 34 -10.57 34.10 11.39
N ALA A 35 -10.85 33.37 10.31
CA ALA A 35 -11.66 32.15 10.34
C ALA A 35 -10.85 30.91 10.69
N LEU A 36 -9.52 30.99 10.64
CA LEU A 36 -8.63 29.87 10.82
C LEU A 36 -8.34 29.65 12.31
N LYS A 37 -8.87 28.58 12.88
CA LYS A 37 -8.48 28.12 14.22
C LYS A 37 -7.34 27.11 14.05
N ILE A 38 -6.11 27.56 14.21
CA ILE A 38 -4.93 26.69 14.15
C ILE A 38 -4.63 26.20 15.56
N ASP A 39 -4.76 24.89 15.76
CA ASP A 39 -4.17 24.21 16.89
C ASP A 39 -2.74 23.82 16.50
N GLN A 40 -1.76 24.57 17.01
CA GLN A 40 -0.36 24.36 16.70
C GLN A 40 0.13 22.95 17.10
N ASN A 41 -0.30 22.46 18.27
CA ASN A 41 0.11 21.14 18.76
C ASN A 41 -0.45 20.01 17.90
N ALA A 42 -1.70 20.15 17.45
CA ALA A 42 -2.31 19.18 16.55
C ALA A 42 -1.64 19.20 15.16
N LEU A 43 -1.28 20.38 14.66
CA LEU A 43 -0.58 20.53 13.38
C LEU A 43 0.85 19.96 13.45
N GLU A 44 1.56 20.20 14.54
CA GLU A 44 2.90 19.66 14.77
C GLU A 44 2.89 18.13 14.79
N LYS A 45 1.95 17.52 15.51
CA LYS A 45 1.78 16.06 15.52
C LYS A 45 1.52 15.51 14.12
N GLU A 46 0.64 16.15 13.37
CA GLU A 46 0.35 15.73 12.00
C GLU A 46 1.57 15.84 11.07
N ILE A 47 2.37 16.90 11.23
CA ILE A 47 3.63 17.05 10.46
C ILE A 47 4.61 15.95 10.83
N VAL A 48 4.78 15.66 12.13
CA VAL A 48 5.68 14.57 12.58
C VAL A 48 5.26 13.23 12.00
N GLU A 49 3.96 12.92 11.97
CA GLU A 49 3.45 11.70 11.34
C GLU A 49 3.74 11.65 9.82
N LEU A 50 3.58 12.78 9.12
CA LEU A 50 3.81 12.87 7.67
C LEU A 50 5.29 12.74 7.27
N ILE A 51 6.22 13.12 8.14
CA ILE A 51 7.67 13.03 7.85
C ILE A 51 8.33 11.82 8.50
N ARG A 52 7.57 10.98 9.20
CA ARG A 52 8.09 9.76 9.81
C ARG A 52 8.69 8.86 8.73
N PRO A 53 9.92 8.34 8.90
CA PRO A 53 10.47 7.36 7.98
C PRO A 53 9.55 6.15 7.86
N TRP A 54 9.40 5.63 6.66
CA TRP A 54 8.50 4.51 6.38
C TRP A 54 8.79 3.30 7.27
N GLU A 55 10.06 3.03 7.55
CA GLU A 55 10.51 1.93 8.40
C GLU A 55 10.07 2.09 9.86
N GLU A 56 10.09 3.32 10.37
CA GLU A 56 9.63 3.61 11.73
C GLU A 56 8.12 3.46 11.83
N ASP A 57 7.37 3.94 10.83
CA ASP A 57 5.92 3.75 10.78
C ASP A 57 5.56 2.27 10.63
N PHE A 58 6.30 1.51 9.81
CA PHE A 58 6.08 0.08 9.65
C PHE A 58 6.26 -0.67 10.98
N MET A 59 7.31 -0.36 11.74
CA MET A 59 7.52 -0.95 13.06
C MET A 59 6.39 -0.60 14.05
N GLU A 60 5.93 0.65 14.03
CA GLU A 60 4.83 1.09 14.90
C GLU A 60 3.51 0.37 14.54
N ARG A 61 3.20 0.25 13.24
CA ARG A 61 2.01 -0.49 12.79
C ARG A 61 2.05 -1.97 13.15
N LEU A 62 3.22 -2.59 13.09
CA LEU A 62 3.38 -3.98 13.55
C LEU A 62 3.09 -4.12 15.04
N ARG A 63 3.49 -3.15 15.87
CA ARG A 63 3.17 -3.11 17.32
C ARG A 63 1.67 -2.93 17.61
N GLU A 64 0.96 -2.22 16.76
CA GLU A 64 -0.49 -2.04 16.90
C GLU A 64 -1.28 -3.34 16.69
N VAL A 65 -0.76 -4.27 15.86
CA VAL A 65 -1.48 -5.50 15.49
C VAL A 65 -0.98 -6.76 16.19
N GLY A 66 0.18 -6.70 16.88
CA GLY A 66 0.81 -7.84 17.54
C GLY A 66 1.47 -7.50 18.87
N THR A 67 2.14 -8.46 19.43
CA THR A 67 3.01 -8.26 20.61
C THR A 67 4.33 -7.63 20.20
N GLU A 68 5.08 -7.05 21.15
CA GLU A 68 6.40 -6.45 20.88
C GLU A 68 7.38 -7.47 20.26
N ASP A 69 7.38 -8.70 20.75
CA ASP A 69 8.26 -9.76 20.23
C ASP A 69 7.89 -10.15 18.79
N GLU A 70 6.59 -10.29 18.49
CA GLU A 70 6.08 -10.55 17.14
C GLU A 70 6.39 -9.39 16.18
N ALA A 71 6.18 -8.15 16.63
CA ALA A 71 6.50 -6.96 15.85
C ALA A 71 7.99 -6.89 15.50
N GLN A 72 8.88 -7.17 16.46
CA GLN A 72 10.32 -7.19 16.21
C GLN A 72 10.73 -8.32 15.26
N GLN A 73 10.13 -9.50 15.39
CA GLN A 73 10.39 -10.63 14.50
C GLN A 73 9.95 -10.30 13.06
N GLN A 74 8.74 -9.80 12.88
CA GLN A 74 8.21 -9.42 11.57
C GLN A 74 8.99 -8.27 10.95
N TYR A 75 9.38 -7.27 11.75
CA TYR A 75 10.21 -6.17 11.27
C TYR A 75 11.55 -6.68 10.72
N LYS A 76 12.26 -7.53 11.46
CA LYS A 76 13.54 -8.11 11.01
C LYS A 76 13.37 -8.94 9.73
N GLN A 77 12.23 -9.59 9.58
CA GLN A 77 11.95 -10.42 8.40
C GLN A 77 11.58 -9.58 7.18
N PHE A 78 10.77 -8.52 7.34
CA PHE A 78 10.10 -7.85 6.22
C PHE A 78 10.60 -6.44 5.90
N ALA A 79 11.28 -5.73 6.82
CA ALA A 79 11.67 -4.34 6.59
C ALA A 79 12.51 -4.12 5.33
N GLU A 80 13.36 -5.09 4.97
CA GLU A 80 14.21 -5.05 3.77
C GLU A 80 13.56 -5.72 2.54
N CYS A 81 12.40 -6.38 2.70
CA CYS A 81 11.71 -7.03 1.61
C CYS A 81 11.06 -6.03 0.63
N PHE A 82 10.62 -4.90 1.16
CA PHE A 82 9.91 -3.89 0.40
C PHE A 82 10.88 -2.95 -0.33
N SER A 83 10.77 -2.89 -1.65
CA SER A 83 11.57 -1.99 -2.48
C SER A 83 11.19 -0.52 -2.27
N SER A 84 12.07 0.41 -2.69
CA SER A 84 11.76 1.84 -2.64
C SER A 84 10.48 2.18 -3.41
N SER A 85 10.29 1.57 -4.59
CA SER A 85 9.07 1.77 -5.39
C SER A 85 7.79 1.29 -4.70
N TYR A 86 7.88 0.21 -3.91
CA TYR A 86 6.76 -0.23 -3.08
C TYR A 86 6.46 0.79 -1.97
N LYS A 87 7.51 1.23 -1.25
CA LYS A 87 7.38 2.21 -0.14
C LYS A 87 6.86 3.59 -0.61
N GLU A 88 7.11 3.96 -1.87
CA GLU A 88 6.54 5.16 -2.49
C GLU A 88 5.06 5.00 -2.84
N ALA A 89 4.63 3.78 -3.20
CA ALA A 89 3.26 3.49 -3.62
C ALA A 89 2.31 3.16 -2.46
N TYR A 90 2.83 2.55 -1.39
CA TYR A 90 2.03 2.04 -0.28
C TYR A 90 2.47 2.56 1.08
N THR A 91 1.49 2.79 1.93
CA THR A 91 1.71 3.13 3.34
C THR A 91 2.25 1.92 4.13
N ALA A 92 2.87 2.18 5.25
CA ALA A 92 3.31 1.14 6.18
C ALA A 92 2.15 0.29 6.72
N ALA A 93 0.96 0.88 6.89
CA ALA A 93 -0.24 0.17 7.30
C ALA A 93 -0.68 -0.87 6.26
N GLU A 94 -0.65 -0.52 4.96
CA GLU A 94 -0.94 -1.45 3.87
C GLU A 94 0.10 -2.57 3.80
N ALA A 95 1.38 -2.26 4.06
CA ALA A 95 2.44 -3.25 4.11
C ALA A 95 2.22 -4.29 5.22
N VAL A 96 1.74 -3.88 6.40
CA VAL A 96 1.39 -4.80 7.50
C VAL A 96 0.27 -5.75 7.08
N GLU A 97 -0.71 -5.29 6.32
CA GLU A 97 -1.73 -6.18 5.77
C GLU A 97 -1.13 -7.14 4.72
N ASP A 98 -0.29 -6.62 3.82
CA ASP A 98 0.35 -7.41 2.77
C ASP A 98 1.26 -8.52 3.34
N VAL A 99 1.90 -8.31 4.50
CA VAL A 99 2.68 -9.33 5.22
C VAL A 99 1.88 -10.62 5.46
N ARG A 100 0.58 -10.53 5.70
CA ARG A 100 -0.28 -11.71 5.92
C ARG A 100 -0.38 -12.56 4.66
N PHE A 101 -0.54 -11.93 3.50
CA PHE A 101 -0.61 -12.62 2.20
C PHE A 101 0.76 -13.15 1.78
N ILE A 102 1.84 -12.41 2.07
CA ILE A 102 3.22 -12.84 1.84
C ILE A 102 3.51 -14.12 2.64
N ASN A 103 3.16 -14.15 3.92
CA ASN A 103 3.33 -15.34 4.77
C ASN A 103 2.48 -16.53 4.28
N ALA A 104 1.27 -16.29 3.81
CA ALA A 104 0.43 -17.34 3.25
C ALA A 104 1.07 -17.98 2.01
N VAL A 105 1.54 -17.17 1.07
CA VAL A 105 2.25 -17.64 -0.13
C VAL A 105 3.56 -18.35 0.22
N ALA A 106 4.35 -17.78 1.15
CA ALA A 106 5.61 -18.39 1.58
C ALA A 106 5.41 -19.78 2.21
N SER A 107 4.27 -20.00 2.89
CA SER A 107 3.98 -21.25 3.57
C SER A 107 3.35 -22.31 2.66
N SER A 108 2.48 -21.91 1.73
CA SER A 108 1.73 -22.85 0.88
C SER A 108 2.39 -23.08 -0.49
N GLY A 109 3.17 -22.11 -1.00
CA GLY A 109 3.61 -22.07 -2.39
C GLY A 109 2.50 -21.69 -3.37
N ASP A 110 1.26 -21.50 -2.90
CA ASP A 110 0.12 -21.13 -3.73
C ASP A 110 0.05 -19.60 -3.93
N VAL A 111 -0.92 -19.18 -4.73
CA VAL A 111 -1.23 -17.77 -4.96
C VAL A 111 -2.15 -17.25 -3.84
N ALA A 112 -1.91 -16.03 -3.37
CA ALA A 112 -2.83 -15.32 -2.49
C ALA A 112 -3.34 -14.04 -3.16
N VAL A 113 -4.59 -13.67 -2.87
CA VAL A 113 -5.23 -12.49 -3.48
C VAL A 113 -5.86 -11.60 -2.42
N ASN A 114 -5.83 -10.30 -2.67
CA ASN A 114 -6.49 -9.29 -1.87
C ASN A 114 -7.23 -8.32 -2.81
N LEU A 115 -8.54 -8.18 -2.64
CA LEU A 115 -9.36 -7.23 -3.39
C LEU A 115 -9.85 -6.14 -2.45
N ARG A 116 -9.55 -4.89 -2.78
CA ARG A 116 -9.94 -3.72 -2.00
C ARG A 116 -10.57 -2.66 -2.89
N GLU A 117 -11.55 -1.97 -2.36
CA GLU A 117 -12.10 -0.80 -3.03
C GLU A 117 -11.08 0.33 -3.04
N SER A 118 -10.76 0.86 -4.22
CA SER A 118 -9.81 1.94 -4.42
C SER A 118 -10.52 3.29 -4.50
N HIS A 119 -11.54 3.39 -5.36
CA HIS A 119 -12.35 4.59 -5.54
C HIS A 119 -13.83 4.21 -5.67
N ALA A 120 -14.58 4.34 -4.57
CA ALA A 120 -16.00 3.97 -4.51
C ALA A 120 -16.85 4.67 -5.58
N GLU A 121 -16.60 5.96 -5.83
CA GLU A 121 -17.35 6.75 -6.82
C GLU A 121 -17.15 6.27 -8.27
N ARG A 122 -16.03 5.55 -8.55
CA ARG A 122 -15.68 5.05 -9.89
C ARG A 122 -15.87 3.55 -10.03
N ALA A 123 -16.28 2.86 -8.96
CA ALA A 123 -16.30 1.39 -8.88
C ALA A 123 -14.95 0.76 -9.30
N GLU A 124 -13.86 1.39 -8.88
CA GLU A 124 -12.49 0.92 -9.09
C GLU A 124 -11.99 0.16 -7.87
N PHE A 125 -11.28 -0.93 -8.12
CA PHE A 125 -10.75 -1.82 -7.09
C PHE A 125 -9.25 -2.03 -7.31
N SER A 126 -8.48 -2.11 -6.23
CA SER A 126 -7.13 -2.67 -6.23
C SER A 126 -7.24 -4.17 -6.02
N PHE A 127 -6.76 -4.94 -6.99
CA PHE A 127 -6.67 -6.38 -6.94
C PHE A 127 -5.19 -6.77 -6.83
N LYS A 128 -4.76 -7.06 -5.61
CA LYS A 128 -3.40 -7.51 -5.33
C LYS A 128 -3.31 -9.03 -5.44
N LEU A 129 -2.33 -9.50 -6.18
CA LEU A 129 -2.03 -10.90 -6.37
C LEU A 129 -0.58 -11.16 -5.95
N PHE A 130 -0.40 -12.10 -5.01
CA PHE A 130 0.89 -12.53 -4.51
C PHE A 130 1.20 -13.92 -5.05
N SER A 131 2.39 -14.12 -5.61
CA SER A 131 2.85 -15.40 -6.14
C SER A 131 4.28 -15.69 -5.72
N SER A 132 4.62 -16.98 -5.60
CA SER A 132 5.99 -17.44 -5.37
C SER A 132 6.68 -17.83 -6.68
N GLU A 133 8.03 -17.88 -6.64
CA GLU A 133 8.92 -18.41 -7.69
C GLU A 133 9.01 -17.60 -8.98
N SER A 134 7.90 -17.25 -9.63
CA SER A 134 7.90 -16.53 -10.90
C SER A 134 6.91 -15.38 -10.95
N GLN A 135 7.27 -14.36 -11.71
CA GLN A 135 6.34 -13.30 -12.09
C GLN A 135 5.23 -13.91 -12.96
N LEU A 136 3.98 -13.66 -12.60
CA LEU A 136 2.85 -14.03 -13.43
C LEU A 136 2.74 -13.11 -14.63
N MET A 137 2.42 -13.67 -15.78
CA MET A 137 2.25 -12.88 -16.99
C MET A 137 0.84 -12.29 -17.04
N LEU A 138 0.72 -11.03 -17.44
CA LEU A 138 -0.56 -10.36 -17.62
C LEU A 138 -1.50 -11.16 -18.54
N THR A 139 -0.93 -11.78 -19.57
CA THR A 139 -1.69 -12.65 -20.53
C THR A 139 -2.38 -13.84 -19.87
N ASP A 140 -1.90 -14.28 -18.72
CA ASP A 140 -2.48 -15.41 -17.98
C ASP A 140 -3.52 -14.92 -16.98
N VAL A 141 -3.32 -13.74 -16.41
CA VAL A 141 -4.19 -13.14 -15.38
C VAL A 141 -5.40 -12.43 -16.00
N ASP A 142 -5.21 -11.69 -17.10
CA ASP A 142 -6.25 -10.88 -17.74
C ASP A 142 -7.51 -11.70 -18.12
N PRO A 143 -7.43 -12.87 -18.76
CA PRO A 143 -8.61 -13.68 -19.07
C PRO A 143 -9.37 -14.15 -17.82
N ILE A 144 -8.66 -14.37 -16.70
CA ILE A 144 -9.28 -14.77 -15.44
C ILE A 144 -10.08 -13.60 -14.85
N LEU A 145 -9.48 -12.41 -14.83
CA LEU A 145 -10.17 -11.20 -14.34
C LEU A 145 -11.36 -10.84 -15.23
N GLU A 146 -11.23 -10.96 -16.56
CA GLU A 146 -12.34 -10.75 -17.48
C GLU A 146 -13.51 -11.71 -17.23
N ASN A 147 -13.23 -12.99 -16.97
CA ASN A 147 -14.25 -13.98 -16.62
C ASN A 147 -14.94 -13.67 -15.28
N LEU A 148 -14.26 -12.96 -14.36
CA LEU A 148 -14.84 -12.43 -13.12
C LEU A 148 -15.62 -11.12 -13.33
N GLY A 149 -15.69 -10.62 -14.58
CA GLY A 149 -16.31 -9.34 -14.89
C GLY A 149 -15.49 -8.11 -14.50
N LEU A 150 -14.19 -8.29 -14.34
CA LEU A 150 -13.24 -7.23 -14.04
C LEU A 150 -12.42 -6.87 -15.27
N ARG A 151 -12.15 -5.59 -15.45
CA ARG A 151 -11.32 -5.06 -16.51
C ARG A 151 -10.12 -4.33 -15.91
N ILE A 152 -8.93 -4.62 -16.41
CA ILE A 152 -7.69 -4.01 -15.94
C ILE A 152 -7.55 -2.61 -16.52
N ILE A 153 -7.27 -1.64 -15.65
CA ILE A 153 -6.90 -0.26 -16.00
C ILE A 153 -5.39 -0.12 -16.05
N SER A 154 -4.71 -0.62 -15.02
CA SER A 154 -3.26 -0.56 -14.91
C SER A 154 -2.72 -1.72 -14.08
N GLU A 155 -1.44 -2.03 -14.27
CA GLU A 155 -0.68 -3.02 -13.51
C GLU A 155 0.59 -2.38 -12.95
N SER A 156 0.89 -2.71 -11.70
CA SER A 156 2.16 -2.43 -11.04
C SER A 156 2.71 -3.71 -10.42
N THR A 157 3.99 -4.00 -10.66
CA THR A 157 4.62 -5.23 -10.17
C THR A 157 5.78 -4.91 -9.25
N TYR A 158 5.80 -5.54 -8.08
CA TYR A 158 6.82 -5.34 -7.04
C TYR A 158 7.47 -6.68 -6.69
N PRO A 159 8.78 -6.84 -6.99
CA PRO A 159 9.54 -7.99 -6.49
C PRO A 159 9.82 -7.77 -5.00
N LEU A 160 9.36 -8.69 -4.16
CA LEU A 160 9.67 -8.72 -2.74
C LEU A 160 10.92 -9.57 -2.53
N ARG A 161 11.98 -8.95 -1.98
CA ARG A 161 13.33 -9.54 -1.91
C ARG A 161 13.71 -9.86 -0.46
N GLY A 162 14.68 -10.75 -0.28
CA GLY A 162 15.27 -11.04 1.03
C GLY A 162 14.59 -12.18 1.79
N ASN A 163 14.62 -12.12 3.11
CA ASN A 163 14.10 -13.17 4.01
C ASN A 163 12.56 -13.20 4.11
N CYS A 164 11.84 -12.72 3.09
CA CYS A 164 10.37 -12.80 3.08
C CYS A 164 9.86 -14.25 3.11
N ALA A 165 10.71 -15.22 2.77
CA ALA A 165 10.44 -16.63 2.98
C ALA A 165 11.14 -17.13 4.24
N LEU A 166 10.49 -18.03 4.96
CA LEU A 166 10.99 -18.63 6.22
C LEU A 166 12.24 -19.50 6.04
N ASP A 167 12.72 -19.70 4.81
CA ASP A 167 13.86 -20.56 4.52
C ASP A 167 15.09 -19.72 4.16
N SER A 168 16.15 -19.93 4.94
CA SER A 168 17.43 -19.20 4.91
C SER A 168 18.37 -19.61 3.77
N SER A 169 17.88 -20.19 2.69
CA SER A 169 18.70 -20.40 1.51
C SER A 169 18.95 -19.06 0.80
N GLU A 170 20.20 -18.76 0.41
CA GLU A 170 20.61 -17.51 -0.27
C GLU A 170 19.80 -17.17 -1.56
N LEU A 171 18.89 -18.04 -1.96
CA LEU A 171 17.99 -17.98 -3.11
C LEU A 171 16.54 -18.26 -2.66
N GLY A 172 16.10 -17.75 -1.50
CA GLY A 172 14.72 -17.90 -1.04
C GLY A 172 13.70 -17.55 -2.14
N PRO A 173 12.50 -18.17 -2.12
CA PRO A 173 11.50 -17.93 -3.14
C PRO A 173 11.24 -16.42 -3.26
N ARG A 174 11.38 -15.91 -4.46
CA ARG A 174 11.02 -14.54 -4.78
C ARG A 174 9.51 -14.46 -4.73
N ILE A 175 8.97 -13.67 -3.84
CA ILE A 175 7.54 -13.38 -3.86
C ILE A 175 7.34 -12.15 -4.74
N TRP A 176 6.37 -12.25 -5.61
CA TRP A 176 5.95 -11.17 -6.50
C TRP A 176 4.60 -10.65 -6.05
N LEU A 177 4.49 -9.35 -5.92
CA LEU A 177 3.21 -8.66 -5.77
C LEU A 177 2.87 -8.00 -7.09
N HIS A 178 1.72 -8.38 -7.65
CA HIS A 178 1.07 -7.72 -8.77
C HIS A 178 -0.13 -6.95 -8.24
N ASP A 179 -0.17 -5.65 -8.45
CA ASP A 179 -1.33 -4.82 -8.13
C ASP A 179 -1.98 -4.34 -9.42
N TYR A 180 -3.20 -4.81 -9.64
CA TYR A 180 -4.05 -4.43 -10.76
C TYR A 180 -5.10 -3.44 -10.28
N LEU A 181 -5.11 -2.24 -10.85
CA LEU A 181 -6.27 -1.38 -10.75
C LEU A 181 -7.31 -1.90 -11.73
N VAL A 182 -8.46 -2.31 -11.22
CA VAL A 182 -9.54 -2.91 -12.03
C VAL A 182 -10.85 -2.18 -11.81
N TYR A 183 -11.75 -2.27 -12.77
CA TYR A 183 -13.13 -1.83 -12.63
C TYR A 183 -14.11 -2.93 -13.02
N ARG A 184 -15.33 -2.86 -12.50
CA ARG A 184 -16.37 -3.82 -12.84
C ARG A 184 -16.95 -3.51 -14.22
N SER A 185 -16.95 -4.51 -15.10
CA SER A 185 -17.63 -4.40 -16.40
C SER A 185 -19.14 -4.54 -16.21
N GLU A 186 -19.93 -3.61 -16.76
CA GLU A 186 -21.40 -3.64 -16.66
C GLU A 186 -22.07 -4.81 -17.41
N SER A 187 -21.29 -5.60 -18.17
CA SER A 187 -21.83 -6.64 -19.06
C SER A 187 -21.97 -8.04 -18.44
N THR A 188 -21.69 -8.21 -17.15
CA THR A 188 -21.92 -9.50 -16.49
C THR A 188 -23.29 -9.50 -15.79
N SER A 189 -24.32 -9.99 -16.46
CA SER A 189 -25.57 -10.39 -15.79
C SER A 189 -25.23 -11.33 -14.64
N PRO A 190 -25.86 -11.18 -13.46
CA PRO A 190 -25.66 -12.14 -12.39
C PRO A 190 -26.01 -13.53 -12.94
N LEU A 191 -25.11 -14.50 -12.72
CA LEU A 191 -25.44 -15.90 -12.92
C LEU A 191 -26.74 -16.18 -12.19
N SER A 192 -27.83 -16.34 -12.94
CA SER A 192 -29.09 -16.79 -12.40
C SER A 192 -28.82 -18.17 -11.81
N ALA A 193 -28.90 -18.26 -10.50
CA ALA A 193 -29.08 -19.53 -9.80
C ALA A 193 -30.51 -20.01 -10.10
N GLU A 194 -30.73 -20.49 -11.30
CA GLU A 194 -31.89 -21.36 -11.57
C GLU A 194 -31.50 -22.76 -11.10
N GLY A 195 -31.92 -23.05 -9.88
CA GLY A 195 -32.00 -24.41 -9.39
C GLY A 195 -33.01 -25.14 -10.24
N ASP A 196 -32.58 -26.17 -10.93
CA ASP A 196 -33.48 -27.21 -11.47
C ASP A 196 -34.14 -27.94 -10.30
N GLU A 197 -35.41 -27.63 -10.07
CA GLU A 197 -36.34 -28.58 -9.50
C GLU A 197 -36.87 -29.50 -10.63
N VAL A 198 -36.46 -30.75 -10.58
CA VAL A 198 -37.27 -31.93 -11.00
C VAL A 198 -36.84 -33.15 -10.19
#